data_9e3574e2e180bac4d496fb40ab3da9c4
#
_entry.id   9e3574e2e180bac4d496fb40ab3da9c4
#
_cell.length_a   1.000
_cell.length_b   1.000
_cell.length_c   1.000
_cell.angle_alpha   90.00
_cell.angle_beta   90.00
_cell.angle_gamma   90.00
#
_symmetry.space_group_name_H-M   'P 1'
#
loop_
_entity.id
_entity.type
_entity.pdbx_description
1 polymer ?
#
loop_
_entity_poly.entity_id
_entity_poly.type
_entity_poly.pdbx_seq_one_letter_code
_entity_poly.pdbx_strand_id
1 'polypeptide(L)'
;MKHAILSALFLLAASPMIPAEKPSWRQATDAELASLLPARAPVVKEHIETELRTASGIVNGHGRYIAGIVLITAGYSADGKYSHYLVVQAPIRIGGVPLKPGEYVFGYTHSGDVLTVHFNEASTGALVGTADAHLIAGSSRVASLRIWPPGEKALIQIGRFGIPYELSEK
;
A
#
# COMPACT_ATOMS: atom_id res chain seq x y z
N MET A 1 -58.78 7.47 54.33
CA MET A 1 -57.57 8.11 53.80
C MET A 1 -56.83 7.01 53.05
N LYS A 2 -56.84 7.03 51.70
CA LYS A 2 -56.21 6.01 50.85
C LYS A 2 -54.97 6.67 50.19
N HIS A 3 -53.81 6.18 50.50
CA HIS A 3 -52.55 6.64 49.91
C HIS A 3 -52.27 5.83 48.63
N ALA A 4 -52.27 6.46 47.49
CA ALA A 4 -51.83 5.87 46.20
C ALA A 4 -50.35 6.12 46.06
N ILE A 5 -49.57 5.01 46.00
CA ILE A 5 -48.14 5.05 45.71
C ILE A 5 -47.98 4.93 44.19
N LEU A 6 -47.47 6.01 43.57
CA LEU A 6 -47.19 6.07 42.14
C LEU A 6 -45.76 5.57 41.90
N SER A 7 -45.61 4.32 41.43
CA SER A 7 -44.30 3.75 41.04
C SER A 7 -43.93 4.26 39.64
N ALA A 8 -42.95 5.11 39.52
CA ALA A 8 -42.36 5.52 38.25
C ALA A 8 -41.40 4.44 37.76
N LEU A 9 -41.73 3.78 36.68
CA LEU A 9 -40.89 2.79 35.98
C LEU A 9 -39.94 3.53 35.04
N PHE A 10 -38.64 3.62 35.40
CA PHE A 10 -37.60 4.18 34.55
C PHE A 10 -37.19 3.10 33.49
N LEU A 11 -37.64 3.26 32.24
CA LEU A 11 -37.13 2.48 31.13
C LEU A 11 -35.76 2.99 30.74
N LEU A 12 -34.69 2.24 31.08
CA LEU A 12 -33.35 2.46 30.55
C LEU A 12 -33.34 2.02 29.08
N ALA A 13 -33.38 2.95 28.17
CA ALA A 13 -33.17 2.68 26.74
C ALA A 13 -31.68 2.37 26.52
N ALA A 14 -31.34 1.09 26.33
CA ALA A 14 -30.03 0.67 25.86
C ALA A 14 -29.87 1.09 24.39
N SER A 15 -29.06 2.12 24.14
CA SER A 15 -28.66 2.51 22.79
C SER A 15 -27.81 1.37 22.19
N PRO A 16 -28.14 0.87 20.98
CA PRO A 16 -27.30 -0.11 20.32
C PRO A 16 -25.95 0.54 20.01
N MET A 17 -24.86 0.01 20.57
CA MET A 17 -23.51 0.31 20.13
C MET A 17 -23.37 -0.22 18.70
N ILE A 18 -23.40 0.69 17.70
CA ILE A 18 -23.02 0.37 16.32
C ILE A 18 -21.50 0.10 16.37
N PRO A 19 -21.04 -1.12 15.99
CA PRO A 19 -19.61 -1.37 15.91
C PRO A 19 -19.01 -0.38 14.92
N ALA A 20 -17.93 0.30 15.33
CA ALA A 20 -17.16 1.15 14.43
C ALA A 20 -16.68 0.28 13.27
N GLU A 21 -17.18 0.54 12.07
CA GLU A 21 -16.77 -0.17 10.87
C GLU A 21 -15.28 0.09 10.67
N LYS A 22 -14.48 -1.00 10.58
CA LYS A 22 -13.04 -0.88 10.33
C LYS A 22 -12.84 -0.12 9.02
N PRO A 23 -11.89 0.85 8.96
CA PRO A 23 -11.66 1.62 7.74
C PRO A 23 -11.33 0.67 6.59
N SER A 24 -12.25 0.53 5.64
CA SER A 24 -12.07 -0.31 4.47
C SER A 24 -11.03 0.31 3.53
N TRP A 25 -10.04 -0.47 3.13
CA TRP A 25 -9.11 -0.10 2.08
C TRP A 25 -9.73 -0.37 0.72
N ARG A 26 -9.69 0.63 -0.17
CA ARG A 26 -10.15 0.52 -1.56
C ARG A 26 -9.04 0.87 -2.55
N GLN A 27 -9.24 0.54 -3.80
CA GLN A 27 -8.39 1.03 -4.89
C GLN A 27 -8.43 2.57 -4.90
N ALA A 28 -7.26 3.20 -4.98
CA ALA A 28 -7.17 4.64 -5.22
C ALA A 28 -7.51 4.96 -6.68
N THR A 29 -8.16 6.09 -6.92
CA THR A 29 -8.47 6.58 -8.27
C THR A 29 -7.25 7.20 -8.94
N ASP A 30 -7.25 7.30 -10.27
CA ASP A 30 -6.16 7.94 -11.03
C ASP A 30 -5.94 9.39 -10.58
N ALA A 31 -7.00 10.14 -10.26
CA ALA A 31 -6.91 11.52 -9.78
C ALA A 31 -6.25 11.61 -8.39
N GLU A 32 -6.58 10.68 -7.49
CA GLU A 32 -5.93 10.57 -6.17
C GLU A 32 -4.44 10.24 -6.31
N LEU A 33 -4.10 9.27 -7.18
CA LEU A 33 -2.72 8.88 -7.44
C LEU A 33 -1.91 10.00 -8.10
N ALA A 34 -2.48 10.72 -9.05
CA ALA A 34 -1.83 11.87 -9.70
C ALA A 34 -1.59 13.05 -8.73
N SER A 35 -2.45 13.19 -7.72
CA SER A 35 -2.27 14.19 -6.66
C SER A 35 -1.22 13.80 -5.62
N LEU A 36 -1.05 12.49 -5.37
CA LEU A 36 -0.16 11.94 -4.35
C LEU A 36 1.27 11.72 -4.85
N LEU A 37 1.40 11.13 -6.05
CA LEU A 37 2.68 10.67 -6.58
C LEU A 37 3.39 11.79 -7.35
N PRO A 38 4.69 12.02 -7.10
CA PRO A 38 5.43 13.09 -7.77
C PRO A 38 5.71 12.73 -9.23
N ALA A 39 5.70 13.73 -10.13
CA ALA A 39 6.16 13.56 -11.51
C ALA A 39 7.66 13.24 -11.59
N ARG A 40 8.41 13.63 -10.58
CA ARG A 40 9.84 13.32 -10.40
C ARG A 40 10.05 12.87 -8.95
N ALA A 41 10.33 11.59 -8.74
CA ALA A 41 10.52 11.01 -7.43
C ALA A 41 11.89 11.38 -6.85
N PRO A 42 11.97 11.83 -5.59
CA PRO A 42 13.26 12.06 -4.91
C PRO A 42 13.89 10.71 -4.56
N VAL A 43 15.05 10.42 -5.14
CA VAL A 43 15.77 9.16 -4.93
C VAL A 43 17.23 9.48 -4.63
N VAL A 44 17.63 9.34 -3.38
CA VAL A 44 18.97 9.68 -2.87
C VAL A 44 19.30 11.17 -3.17
N LYS A 45 20.08 11.45 -4.22
CA LYS A 45 20.48 12.82 -4.64
C LYS A 45 19.86 13.22 -5.98
N GLU A 46 19.00 12.39 -6.54
CA GLU A 46 18.41 12.58 -7.86
C GLU A 46 16.90 12.78 -7.76
N HIS A 47 16.33 13.38 -8.82
CA HIS A 47 14.88 13.48 -9.01
C HIS A 47 14.54 12.77 -10.31
N ILE A 48 14.04 11.54 -10.20
CA ILE A 48 13.86 10.61 -11.32
C ILE A 48 12.43 10.72 -11.83
N GLU A 49 12.26 10.84 -13.14
CA GLU A 49 10.95 10.89 -13.80
C GLU A 49 10.16 9.63 -13.48
N THR A 50 8.83 9.80 -13.31
CA THR A 50 7.90 8.71 -13.05
C THR A 50 6.94 8.52 -14.23
N GLU A 51 6.50 7.27 -14.46
CA GLU A 51 5.52 6.95 -15.49
C GLU A 51 4.12 6.87 -14.86
N LEU A 52 3.38 7.99 -14.85
CA LEU A 52 2.10 8.12 -14.15
C LEU A 52 1.06 7.06 -14.57
N ARG A 53 1.09 6.59 -15.80
CA ARG A 53 0.19 5.52 -16.28
C ARG A 53 0.38 4.18 -15.60
N THR A 54 1.50 4.00 -14.90
CA THR A 54 1.81 2.80 -14.11
C THR A 54 1.44 2.94 -12.64
N ALA A 55 0.94 4.11 -12.24
CA ALA A 55 0.58 4.37 -10.85
C ALA A 55 -0.50 3.39 -10.37
N SER A 56 -0.30 2.86 -9.18
CA SER A 56 -1.27 2.00 -8.50
C SER A 56 -1.19 2.19 -7.01
N GLY A 57 -2.34 2.11 -6.34
CA GLY A 57 -2.36 2.29 -4.90
C GLY A 57 -3.72 1.99 -4.28
N ILE A 58 -3.71 1.91 -2.97
CA ILE A 58 -4.89 1.75 -2.12
C ILE A 58 -4.97 2.91 -1.14
N VAL A 59 -6.18 3.23 -0.73
CA VAL A 59 -6.47 4.29 0.25
C VAL A 59 -7.49 3.80 1.26
N ASN A 60 -7.30 4.16 2.53
CA ASN A 60 -8.27 3.85 3.58
C ASN A 60 -9.28 4.98 3.81
N GLY A 61 -10.30 4.71 4.65
CA GLY A 61 -11.32 5.69 5.01
C GLY A 61 -10.82 6.95 5.72
N HIS A 62 -9.54 6.99 6.14
CA HIS A 62 -8.87 8.15 6.74
C HIS A 62 -7.99 8.92 5.75
N GLY A 63 -8.04 8.59 4.45
CA GLY A 63 -7.23 9.24 3.43
C GLY A 63 -5.74 8.91 3.50
N ARG A 64 -5.34 7.77 4.10
CA ARG A 64 -3.96 7.29 4.08
C ARG A 64 -3.75 6.35 2.91
N TYR A 65 -2.66 6.56 2.19
CA TYR A 65 -2.34 5.84 0.96
C TYR A 65 -1.18 4.86 1.15
N ILE A 66 -1.22 3.80 0.35
CA ILE A 66 -0.07 3.00 -0.03
C ILE A 66 -0.10 2.95 -1.55
N ALA A 67 0.85 3.62 -2.19
CA ALA A 67 0.84 3.81 -3.63
C ALA A 67 2.24 3.74 -4.22
N GLY A 68 2.35 3.20 -5.41
CA GLY A 68 3.61 3.08 -6.11
C GLY A 68 3.50 3.45 -7.59
N ILE A 69 4.66 3.66 -8.20
CA ILE A 69 4.80 4.10 -9.58
C ILE A 69 6.14 3.61 -10.15
N VAL A 70 6.18 3.35 -11.45
CA VAL A 70 7.43 3.00 -12.15
C VAL A 70 8.32 4.23 -12.32
N LEU A 71 9.62 4.06 -12.13
CA LEU A 71 10.68 5.05 -12.37
C LEU A 71 11.22 4.89 -13.79
N ILE A 72 11.47 6.01 -14.46
CA ILE A 72 12.19 6.05 -15.74
C ILE A 72 13.66 6.31 -15.41
N THR A 73 14.44 5.25 -15.25
CA THR A 73 15.80 5.31 -14.67
C THR A 73 16.93 5.48 -15.69
N ALA A 74 16.63 5.42 -16.97
CA ALA A 74 17.64 5.56 -18.02
C ALA A 74 18.41 6.90 -17.90
N GLY A 75 19.72 6.81 -17.74
CA GLY A 75 20.59 7.97 -17.56
C GLY A 75 20.76 8.46 -16.11
N TYR A 76 20.13 7.78 -15.14
CA TYR A 76 20.30 8.04 -13.71
C TYR A 76 21.17 6.98 -13.04
N SER A 77 21.77 7.29 -11.88
CA SER A 77 22.53 6.31 -11.10
C SER A 77 21.65 5.19 -10.51
N ALA A 78 20.35 5.39 -10.53
CA ALA A 78 19.35 4.38 -10.16
C ALA A 78 19.16 3.29 -11.22
N ASP A 79 19.67 3.47 -12.45
CA ASP A 79 19.48 2.53 -13.55
C ASP A 79 20.03 1.15 -13.21
N GLY A 80 19.20 0.12 -13.46
CA GLY A 80 19.52 -1.26 -13.09
C GLY A 80 19.45 -1.56 -11.58
N LYS A 81 19.22 -0.55 -10.72
CA LYS A 81 19.17 -0.71 -9.27
C LYS A 81 17.75 -0.55 -8.73
N TYR A 82 17.05 0.49 -9.13
CA TYR A 82 15.67 0.77 -8.73
C TYR A 82 14.79 0.85 -9.97
N SER A 83 13.57 0.37 -9.85
CA SER A 83 12.58 0.37 -10.94
C SER A 83 11.25 1.00 -10.51
N HIS A 84 11.02 1.14 -9.22
CA HIS A 84 9.74 1.63 -8.68
C HIS A 84 9.98 2.54 -7.48
N TYR A 85 9.06 3.49 -7.32
CA TYR A 85 8.94 4.35 -6.15
C TYR A 85 7.64 4.02 -5.40
N LEU A 86 7.67 4.00 -4.08
CA LEU A 86 6.57 3.60 -3.22
C LEU A 86 6.37 4.61 -2.09
N VAL A 87 5.16 5.14 -1.96
CA VAL A 87 4.72 6.00 -0.85
C VAL A 87 3.89 5.16 0.11
N VAL A 88 4.29 5.12 1.37
CA VAL A 88 3.63 4.39 2.45
C VAL A 88 3.18 5.39 3.50
N GLN A 89 1.86 5.55 3.71
CA GLN A 89 1.31 6.47 4.71
C GLN A 89 0.69 5.73 5.91
N ALA A 90 0.63 4.40 5.85
CA ALA A 90 0.23 3.55 6.96
C ALA A 90 1.17 2.35 7.06
N PRO A 91 1.46 1.84 8.27
CA PRO A 91 2.35 0.69 8.41
C PRO A 91 1.85 -0.51 7.62
N ILE A 92 2.75 -1.15 6.87
CA ILE A 92 2.47 -2.33 6.05
C ILE A 92 3.62 -3.32 6.17
N ARG A 93 3.32 -4.61 6.07
CA ARG A 93 4.30 -5.68 5.94
C ARG A 93 4.18 -6.28 4.55
N ILE A 94 5.22 -6.22 3.73
CA ILE A 94 5.23 -6.73 2.35
C ILE A 94 6.17 -7.93 2.28
N GLY A 95 5.63 -9.12 2.03
CA GLY A 95 6.42 -10.36 2.00
C GLY A 95 7.24 -10.58 3.27
N GLY A 96 6.71 -10.16 4.43
CA GLY A 96 7.42 -10.23 5.71
C GLY A 96 8.25 -8.99 6.05
N VAL A 97 8.58 -8.11 5.10
CA VAL A 97 9.34 -6.87 5.33
C VAL A 97 8.44 -5.78 5.92
N PRO A 98 8.70 -5.30 7.15
CA PRO A 98 7.92 -4.23 7.75
C PRO A 98 8.36 -2.87 7.20
N LEU A 99 7.42 -2.13 6.61
CA LEU A 99 7.61 -0.76 6.16
C LEU A 99 6.79 0.18 7.05
N LYS A 100 7.46 1.17 7.64
CA LYS A 100 6.82 2.28 8.36
C LYS A 100 6.33 3.34 7.37
N PRO A 101 5.48 4.30 7.79
CA PRO A 101 5.21 5.46 6.96
C PRO A 101 6.49 6.13 6.49
N GLY A 102 6.60 6.34 5.16
CA GLY A 102 7.80 6.86 4.51
C GLY A 102 7.76 6.66 3.01
N GLU A 103 8.85 7.01 2.37
CA GLU A 103 9.07 6.88 0.93
C GLU A 103 10.17 5.86 0.67
N TYR A 104 9.91 4.97 -0.26
CA TYR A 104 10.80 3.86 -0.57
C TYR A 104 11.03 3.76 -2.07
N VAL A 105 12.12 3.13 -2.43
CA VAL A 105 12.38 2.65 -3.79
C VAL A 105 12.63 1.16 -3.75
N PHE A 106 12.26 0.46 -4.79
CA PHE A 106 12.60 -0.93 -4.93
C PHE A 106 13.00 -1.30 -6.36
N GLY A 107 13.87 -2.26 -6.45
CA GLY A 107 14.22 -3.00 -7.65
C GLY A 107 14.13 -4.49 -7.37
N TYR A 108 14.40 -5.31 -8.35
CA TYR A 108 14.34 -6.76 -8.19
C TYR A 108 15.38 -7.45 -9.06
N THR A 109 15.78 -8.64 -8.62
CA THR A 109 16.53 -9.62 -9.41
C THR A 109 15.61 -10.77 -9.78
N HIS A 110 15.72 -11.26 -11.01
CA HIS A 110 14.90 -12.36 -11.51
C HIS A 110 15.70 -13.65 -11.56
N SER A 111 15.16 -14.71 -10.96
CA SER A 111 15.75 -16.05 -11.01
C SER A 111 14.65 -17.11 -11.10
N GLY A 112 14.54 -17.77 -12.25
CA GLY A 112 13.49 -18.77 -12.49
C GLY A 112 12.08 -18.16 -12.34
N ASP A 113 11.28 -18.74 -11.45
CA ASP A 113 9.91 -18.32 -11.18
C ASP A 113 9.78 -17.36 -9.98
N VAL A 114 10.90 -16.70 -9.59
CA VAL A 114 10.94 -15.80 -8.45
C VAL A 114 11.57 -14.47 -8.82
N LEU A 115 10.96 -13.36 -8.33
CA LEU A 115 11.61 -12.06 -8.26
C LEU A 115 11.98 -11.80 -6.80
N THR A 116 13.26 -11.64 -6.52
CA THR A 116 13.72 -11.15 -5.21
C THR A 116 13.70 -9.62 -5.24
N VAL A 117 12.78 -9.01 -4.50
CA VAL A 117 12.55 -7.58 -4.45
C VAL A 117 13.31 -6.98 -3.28
N HIS A 118 14.06 -5.91 -3.54
CA HIS A 118 14.89 -5.20 -2.57
C HIS A 118 14.24 -3.85 -2.25
N PHE A 119 13.73 -3.67 -1.03
CA PHE A 119 13.16 -2.41 -0.56
C PHE A 119 14.24 -1.54 0.08
N ASN A 120 14.36 -0.30 -0.38
CA ASN A 120 15.33 0.67 0.11
C ASN A 120 14.62 1.98 0.51
N GLU A 121 15.12 2.69 1.50
CA GLU A 121 14.68 4.05 1.79
C GLU A 121 14.98 4.95 0.59
N ALA A 122 14.00 5.73 0.13
CA ALA A 122 14.17 6.58 -1.04
C ALA A 122 15.24 7.67 -0.82
N SER A 123 15.28 8.26 0.37
CA SER A 123 16.17 9.36 0.72
C SER A 123 17.64 8.97 0.86
N THR A 124 17.93 7.77 1.36
CA THR A 124 19.29 7.31 1.69
C THR A 124 19.78 6.22 0.77
N GLY A 125 18.86 5.46 0.14
CA GLY A 125 19.17 4.24 -0.58
C GLY A 125 19.50 3.05 0.34
N ALA A 126 19.34 3.20 1.66
CA ALA A 126 19.62 2.13 2.62
C ALA A 126 18.64 0.97 2.45
N LEU A 127 19.14 -0.25 2.41
CA LEU A 127 18.33 -1.46 2.32
C LEU A 127 17.50 -1.62 3.60
N VAL A 128 16.18 -1.77 3.45
CA VAL A 128 15.24 -2.06 4.53
C VAL A 128 15.00 -3.56 4.67
N GLY A 129 14.90 -4.26 3.54
CA GLY A 129 14.71 -5.69 3.51
C GLY A 129 14.45 -6.23 2.11
N THR A 130 14.35 -7.54 2.02
CA THR A 130 14.08 -8.26 0.76
C THR A 130 12.89 -9.18 0.92
N ALA A 131 12.09 -9.32 -0.16
CA ALA A 131 10.96 -10.22 -0.21
C ALA A 131 10.88 -10.91 -1.57
N ASP A 132 10.44 -12.15 -1.58
CA ASP A 132 10.26 -12.90 -2.82
C ASP A 132 8.83 -12.71 -3.37
N ALA A 133 8.75 -12.38 -4.65
CA ALA A 133 7.53 -12.37 -5.43
C ALA A 133 7.46 -13.65 -6.25
N HIS A 134 6.31 -14.34 -6.22
CA HIS A 134 6.08 -15.60 -6.92
C HIS A 134 5.07 -15.42 -8.06
N LEU A 135 5.12 -16.32 -9.04
CA LEU A 135 4.15 -16.33 -10.13
C LEU A 135 2.71 -16.40 -9.59
N ILE A 136 1.86 -15.51 -10.08
CA ILE A 136 0.43 -15.50 -9.73
C ILE A 136 -0.26 -16.59 -10.55
N ALA A 137 -0.73 -17.65 -9.88
CA ALA A 137 -1.41 -18.75 -10.53
C ALA A 137 -2.67 -18.29 -11.29
N GLY A 138 -2.84 -18.75 -12.53
CA GLY A 138 -4.02 -18.45 -13.34
C GLY A 138 -4.13 -17.00 -13.84
N SER A 139 -3.13 -16.13 -13.56
CA SER A 139 -3.15 -14.75 -14.06
C SER A 139 -2.58 -14.67 -15.46
N SER A 140 -3.42 -14.30 -16.41
CA SER A 140 -3.00 -13.94 -17.78
C SER A 140 -2.63 -12.46 -17.93
N ARG A 141 -3.00 -11.61 -16.94
CA ARG A 141 -2.80 -10.16 -17.01
C ARG A 141 -1.46 -9.76 -16.41
N VAL A 142 -0.65 -9.12 -17.24
CA VAL A 142 0.62 -8.50 -16.82
C VAL A 142 0.36 -7.05 -16.42
N ALA A 143 0.92 -6.61 -15.30
CA ALA A 143 0.87 -5.22 -14.87
C ALA A 143 2.28 -4.74 -14.53
N SER A 144 2.66 -3.54 -14.98
CA SER A 144 3.96 -2.96 -14.58
C SER A 144 4.06 -2.85 -13.06
N LEU A 145 2.96 -2.36 -12.45
CA LEU A 145 2.74 -2.36 -11.01
C LEU A 145 1.24 -2.41 -10.74
N ARG A 146 0.79 -3.21 -9.77
CA ARG A 146 -0.56 -3.14 -9.24
C ARG A 146 -0.60 -3.51 -7.77
N ILE A 147 -1.17 -2.61 -6.96
CA ILE A 147 -1.46 -2.84 -5.55
C ILE A 147 -2.94 -3.17 -5.43
N TRP A 148 -3.26 -4.43 -5.15
CA TRP A 148 -4.63 -4.91 -5.01
C TRP A 148 -5.16 -4.62 -3.61
N PRO A 149 -6.41 -4.14 -3.45
CA PRO A 149 -7.03 -3.95 -2.13
C PRO A 149 -7.06 -5.25 -1.32
N PRO A 150 -6.99 -5.17 0.03
CA PRO A 150 -7.01 -6.36 0.87
C PRO A 150 -8.30 -7.19 0.75
N GLY A 151 -9.43 -6.53 0.45
CA GLY A 151 -10.70 -7.21 0.19
C GLY A 151 -10.73 -8.01 -1.11
N GLU A 152 -9.76 -7.79 -2.02
CA GLU A 152 -9.65 -8.54 -3.29
C GLU A 152 -8.55 -9.61 -3.20
N LYS A 153 -7.30 -9.20 -3.00
CA LYS A 153 -6.15 -10.14 -3.05
C LYS A 153 -5.06 -9.87 -2.01
N ALA A 154 -5.00 -8.68 -1.40
CA ALA A 154 -3.90 -8.26 -0.51
C ALA A 154 -2.51 -8.53 -1.12
N LEU A 155 -2.28 -8.09 -2.36
CA LEU A 155 -1.14 -8.46 -3.18
C LEU A 155 -0.55 -7.24 -3.90
N ILE A 156 0.78 -7.14 -3.95
CA ILE A 156 1.49 -6.24 -4.86
C ILE A 156 1.96 -7.08 -6.05
N GLN A 157 1.50 -6.72 -7.23
CA GLN A 157 1.84 -7.38 -8.48
C GLN A 157 2.89 -6.58 -9.26
N ILE A 158 3.93 -7.27 -9.73
CA ILE A 158 4.99 -6.77 -10.61
C ILE A 158 5.08 -7.75 -11.78
N GLY A 159 4.74 -7.31 -12.97
CA GLY A 159 4.62 -8.20 -14.12
C GLY A 159 3.55 -9.28 -13.90
N ARG A 160 3.98 -10.54 -13.82
CA ARG A 160 3.16 -11.71 -13.48
C ARG A 160 3.41 -12.24 -12.07
N PHE A 161 4.26 -11.56 -11.31
CA PHE A 161 4.66 -11.98 -9.97
C PHE A 161 3.90 -11.19 -8.91
N GLY A 162 3.68 -11.77 -7.77
CA GLY A 162 2.97 -11.18 -6.66
C GLY A 162 3.66 -11.37 -5.33
N ILE A 163 3.62 -10.33 -4.50
CA ILE A 163 4.09 -10.35 -3.11
C ILE A 163 2.88 -10.11 -2.23
N PRO A 164 2.54 -11.02 -1.30
CA PRO A 164 1.47 -10.78 -0.34
C PRO A 164 1.86 -9.65 0.63
N TYR A 165 0.87 -8.91 1.08
CA TYR A 165 1.07 -7.90 2.11
C TYR A 165 0.02 -8.00 3.22
N GLU A 166 0.36 -7.46 4.37
CA GLU A 166 -0.49 -7.32 5.55
C GLU A 166 -0.48 -5.86 6.00
N LEU A 167 -1.66 -5.31 6.29
CA LEU A 167 -1.80 -3.97 6.85
C LEU A 167 -1.79 -4.07 8.37
N SER A 168 -0.89 -3.34 9.01
CA SER A 168 -0.89 -3.23 10.47
C SER A 168 -1.99 -2.25 10.88
N GLU A 169 -3.15 -2.78 11.27
CA GLU A 169 -4.21 -1.99 11.88
C GLU A 169 -3.75 -1.54 13.28
N LYS A 170 -3.68 -0.23 13.50
CA LYS A 170 -3.73 0.38 14.83
C LYS A 170 -4.86 1.39 14.86
#